data_efc14e7478bc4f231fe1ccf8ceb8f005
#
_entry.id   efc14e7478bc4f231fe1ccf8ceb8f005
#
_cell.length_a   1.000
_cell.length_b   1.000
_cell.length_c   1.000
_cell.angle_alpha   90.00
_cell.angle_beta   90.00
_cell.angle_gamma   90.00
#
_symmetry.space_group_name_H-M   'P 1'
#
loop_
_entity.id
_entity.type
_entity.pdbx_description
1 polymer ?
#
loop_
_entity_poly.entity_id
_entity_poly.type
_entity_poly.pdbx_seq_one_letter_code
_entity_poly.pdbx_strand_id
1 'polypeptide(L)'
;MASGSTYSSEATPQVMILPYFEESAKFSQFDLNYHVRLDTPLAPTTPAKAGANAAARIGDIPPFLCPSDSSPHSISNAGRSNYFVCVGGAAFRGGVVWNDRSLDGIFAMPNPPAGSVLQGYKISQIADGTSKTALFSEVMRGAAAFNDTSTVHTTAFNTGSTLAARQLADGRTVAQCLPNATETPIQYTGQQYFRGDLTYTFMYTHTLPPNWNARTGASATQKYNCGTTAFSVAHIAASSYHPGGANVLFADSSTRYVNDNVDFDVWQAVGSRAGGESLSLD
;
A
#
# COMPACT_ATOMS: atom_id res chain seq x y z
N MET A 1 5.12 -3.50 11.52
CA MET A 1 6.26 -3.15 12.38
C MET A 1 5.97 -3.64 13.79
N ALA A 2 6.86 -4.42 14.38
CA ALA A 2 6.72 -4.82 15.76
C ALA A 2 6.83 -3.58 16.65
N SER A 3 5.89 -3.41 17.58
CA SER A 3 5.99 -2.40 18.65
C SER A 3 7.23 -2.69 19.51
N GLY A 4 8.36 -2.14 19.14
CA GLY A 4 9.62 -2.37 19.84
C GLY A 4 10.88 -2.13 19.04
N SER A 5 10.82 -2.01 17.71
CA SER A 5 12.00 -1.56 16.96
C SER A 5 12.00 -0.04 16.87
N THR A 6 12.66 0.58 17.80
CA THR A 6 12.90 2.02 17.90
C THR A 6 13.77 2.58 16.75
N TYR A 7 14.05 1.82 15.70
CA TYR A 7 15.12 2.13 14.74
C TYR A 7 14.70 2.04 13.27
N SER A 8 13.44 2.35 12.94
CA SER A 8 13.01 2.45 11.55
C SER A 8 12.66 3.89 11.19
N SER A 9 13.24 4.42 10.11
CA SER A 9 12.86 5.73 9.58
C SER A 9 11.43 5.75 9.05
N GLU A 10 10.84 4.57 8.82
CA GLU A 10 9.53 4.38 8.17
C GLU A 10 9.44 5.06 6.80
N ALA A 11 10.58 5.25 6.14
CA ALA A 11 10.61 5.65 4.74
C ALA A 11 10.02 4.53 3.87
N THR A 12 9.17 4.92 2.94
CA THR A 12 8.53 3.99 1.99
C THR A 12 9.49 3.55 0.88
N PRO A 13 9.20 2.46 0.16
CA PRO A 13 9.92 2.14 -1.07
C PRO A 13 9.93 3.28 -2.09
N GLN A 14 8.86 4.10 -2.16
CA GLN A 14 8.80 5.26 -3.03
C GLN A 14 9.90 6.29 -2.70
N VAL A 15 10.21 6.51 -1.44
CA VAL A 15 11.35 7.37 -1.05
C VAL A 15 12.67 6.77 -1.50
N MET A 16 12.83 5.46 -1.34
CA MET A 16 14.09 4.77 -1.66
C MET A 16 14.40 4.71 -3.16
N ILE A 17 13.38 4.81 -4.03
CA ILE A 17 13.57 4.79 -5.48
C ILE A 17 13.74 6.19 -6.10
N LEU A 18 13.58 7.28 -5.36
CA LEU A 18 13.74 8.65 -5.87
C LEU A 18 15.04 8.88 -6.68
N PRO A 19 16.21 8.40 -6.25
CA PRO A 19 17.44 8.57 -7.01
C PRO A 19 17.39 7.96 -8.41
N TYR A 20 16.55 6.96 -8.63
CA TYR A 20 16.41 6.27 -9.92
C TYR A 20 15.42 6.96 -10.87
N PHE A 21 14.72 8.00 -10.40
CA PHE A 21 13.84 8.88 -11.15
C PHE A 21 14.44 10.28 -11.39
N GLU A 22 15.76 10.41 -11.27
CA GLU A 22 16.47 11.70 -11.35
C GLU A 22 16.11 12.67 -10.21
N GLU A 23 15.45 12.19 -9.16
CA GLU A 23 15.02 12.94 -7.98
C GLU A 23 16.02 12.84 -6.80
N SER A 24 17.31 12.74 -7.12
CA SER A 24 18.37 12.66 -6.09
C SER A 24 18.41 13.89 -5.18
N ALA A 25 18.08 15.06 -5.71
CA ALA A 25 17.97 16.29 -4.92
C ALA A 25 16.84 16.20 -3.90
N LYS A 26 15.72 15.57 -4.26
CA LYS A 26 14.60 15.32 -3.35
C LYS A 26 14.95 14.25 -2.32
N PHE A 27 15.60 13.17 -2.75
CA PHE A 27 16.06 12.13 -1.83
C PHE A 27 17.01 12.67 -0.76
N SER A 28 17.95 13.56 -1.14
CA SER A 28 18.91 14.16 -0.22
C SER A 28 18.29 15.06 0.87
N GLN A 29 17.04 15.46 0.70
CA GLN A 29 16.30 16.20 1.72
C GLN A 29 15.79 15.28 2.86
N PHE A 30 15.75 13.95 2.62
CA PHE A 30 15.36 13.00 3.65
C PHE A 30 16.56 12.66 4.54
N ASP A 31 16.44 12.97 5.82
CA ASP A 31 17.39 12.51 6.85
C ASP A 31 16.85 11.21 7.46
N LEU A 32 17.36 10.08 6.97
CA LEU A 32 16.89 8.75 7.38
C LEU A 32 17.40 8.32 8.77
N ASN A 33 18.16 9.17 9.47
CA ASN A 33 18.46 9.00 10.89
C ASN A 33 17.29 9.43 11.77
N TYR A 34 16.26 9.99 11.19
CA TYR A 34 15.02 10.39 11.86
C TYR A 34 13.82 9.68 11.23
N HIS A 35 12.79 9.52 12.04
CA HIS A 35 11.49 9.08 11.56
C HIS A 35 10.94 10.08 10.54
N VAL A 36 10.66 9.64 9.32
CA VAL A 36 10.32 10.55 8.19
C VAL A 36 9.09 11.42 8.43
N ARG A 37 8.17 11.02 9.30
CA ARG A 37 6.97 11.79 9.65
C ARG A 37 7.10 12.59 10.94
N LEU A 38 7.71 12.00 11.97
CA LEU A 38 7.69 12.55 13.34
C LEU A 38 8.97 13.34 13.68
N ASP A 39 10.01 13.26 12.85
CA ASP A 39 11.32 13.83 13.09
C ASP A 39 11.98 13.32 14.40
N THR A 40 11.51 12.17 14.90
CA THR A 40 12.08 11.53 16.10
C THR A 40 13.41 10.87 15.73
N PRO A 41 14.49 11.10 16.49
CA PRO A 41 15.76 10.42 16.29
C PRO A 41 15.61 8.90 16.38
N LEU A 42 16.29 8.16 15.50
CA LEU A 42 16.23 6.70 15.50
C LEU A 42 17.17 6.09 16.54
N ALA A 43 18.32 6.71 16.76
CA ALA A 43 19.27 6.26 17.78
C ALA A 43 19.28 7.21 18.99
N PRO A 44 19.44 6.69 20.21
CA PRO A 44 19.51 7.51 21.42
C PRO A 44 20.63 8.56 21.41
N THR A 45 21.68 8.30 20.64
CA THR A 45 22.83 9.20 20.47
C THR A 45 22.62 10.26 19.40
N THR A 46 21.55 10.18 18.61
CA THR A 46 21.23 11.18 17.57
C THR A 46 20.58 12.39 18.24
N PRO A 47 21.12 13.61 18.08
CA PRO A 47 20.52 14.81 18.65
C PRO A 47 19.12 15.05 18.10
N ALA A 48 18.22 15.58 18.92
CA ALA A 48 16.88 15.98 18.45
C ALA A 48 17.01 17.12 17.42
N LYS A 49 16.25 17.01 16.30
CA LYS A 49 16.23 18.00 15.23
C LYS A 49 14.81 18.18 14.77
N ALA A 50 14.14 19.21 15.28
CA ALA A 50 12.79 19.53 14.87
C ALA A 50 12.75 19.85 13.36
N GLY A 51 11.78 19.28 12.65
CA GLY A 51 11.62 19.50 11.22
C GLY A 51 12.71 18.81 10.36
N ALA A 52 13.40 17.79 10.88
CA ALA A 52 14.47 17.09 10.16
C ALA A 52 14.09 16.70 8.72
N ASN A 53 12.83 16.29 8.51
CA ASN A 53 12.28 15.90 7.22
C ASN A 53 11.16 16.82 6.71
N ALA A 54 10.97 18.00 7.33
CA ALA A 54 9.83 18.88 6.99
C ALA A 54 9.82 19.30 5.51
N ALA A 55 10.96 19.72 4.97
CA ALA A 55 11.09 20.10 3.56
C ALA A 55 10.93 18.89 2.61
N ALA A 56 11.43 17.72 3.02
CA ALA A 56 11.36 16.51 2.23
C ALA A 56 9.91 16.02 1.99
N ARG A 57 9.00 16.29 2.93
CA ARG A 57 7.59 15.88 2.86
C ARG A 57 6.76 16.70 1.89
N ILE A 58 7.22 17.89 1.52
CA ILE A 58 6.45 18.85 0.74
C ILE A 58 6.63 18.60 -0.77
N GLY A 59 5.52 18.69 -1.49
CA GLY A 59 5.49 18.68 -2.95
C GLY A 59 5.39 17.29 -3.55
N ASP A 60 4.70 17.26 -4.65
CA ASP A 60 4.52 16.06 -5.47
C ASP A 60 5.78 15.75 -6.28
N ILE A 61 5.97 14.48 -6.55
CA ILE A 61 6.96 13.95 -7.50
C ILE A 61 6.20 13.58 -8.78
N PRO A 62 6.36 14.29 -9.89
CA PRO A 62 5.55 14.08 -11.08
C PRO A 62 5.44 12.63 -11.55
N PRO A 63 6.52 11.81 -11.58
CA PRO A 63 6.44 10.39 -11.92
C PRO A 63 5.56 9.54 -10.98
N PHE A 64 5.23 10.02 -9.78
CA PHE A 64 4.36 9.31 -8.85
C PHE A 64 2.88 9.63 -9.05
N LEU A 65 2.53 10.53 -9.95
CA LEU A 65 1.16 10.94 -10.19
C LEU A 65 0.63 10.41 -11.51
N CYS A 66 -0.53 9.75 -11.45
CA CYS A 66 -1.28 9.43 -12.65
C CYS A 66 -2.00 10.68 -13.16
N PRO A 67 -1.77 11.11 -14.40
CA PRO A 67 -2.42 12.32 -14.95
C PRO A 67 -3.95 12.22 -15.00
N SER A 68 -4.50 11.01 -15.05
CA SER A 68 -5.95 10.77 -15.04
C SER A 68 -6.59 10.94 -13.67
N ASP A 69 -5.79 11.00 -12.59
CA ASP A 69 -6.28 11.21 -11.24
C ASP A 69 -6.17 12.67 -10.83
N SER A 70 -7.28 13.39 -10.91
CA SER A 70 -7.39 14.80 -10.52
C SER A 70 -7.69 15.01 -9.04
N SER A 71 -7.61 13.99 -8.19
CA SER A 71 -7.92 14.08 -6.77
C SER A 71 -7.14 15.18 -6.07
N PRO A 72 -7.79 16.04 -5.28
CA PRO A 72 -7.14 17.13 -4.60
C PRO A 72 -6.24 16.67 -3.45
N HIS A 73 -5.43 17.58 -2.90
CA HIS A 73 -4.73 17.33 -1.66
C HIS A 73 -5.71 17.25 -0.48
N SER A 74 -5.66 16.18 0.30
CA SER A 74 -6.34 16.08 1.60
C SER A 74 -5.42 16.51 2.76
N ILE A 75 -4.12 16.49 2.52
CA ILE A 75 -3.10 16.93 3.47
C ILE A 75 -2.30 18.05 2.81
N SER A 76 -2.30 19.22 3.43
CA SER A 76 -1.69 20.41 2.86
C SER A 76 -0.25 20.18 2.41
N ASN A 77 0.00 20.40 1.13
CA ASN A 77 1.30 20.33 0.47
C ASN A 77 2.10 19.02 0.61
N ALA A 78 1.54 17.97 1.21
CA ALA A 78 2.23 16.69 1.30
C ALA A 78 2.36 16.04 -0.07
N GLY A 79 3.50 15.42 -0.34
CA GLY A 79 3.72 14.71 -1.60
C GLY A 79 2.86 13.47 -1.73
N ARG A 80 2.24 13.27 -2.89
CA ARG A 80 1.25 12.22 -3.19
C ARG A 80 1.79 11.14 -4.11
N SER A 81 1.12 9.99 -4.16
CA SER A 81 1.41 8.92 -5.14
C SER A 81 0.15 8.17 -5.55
N ASN A 82 0.09 7.77 -6.82
CA ASN A 82 -0.85 6.81 -7.36
C ASN A 82 -0.26 5.40 -7.50
N TYR A 83 1.05 5.24 -7.28
CA TYR A 83 1.73 3.97 -7.50
C TYR A 83 2.13 3.35 -6.18
N PHE A 84 1.54 2.17 -5.89
CA PHE A 84 1.64 1.48 -4.62
C PHE A 84 2.38 0.17 -4.78
N VAL A 85 3.12 -0.24 -3.75
CA VAL A 85 3.85 -1.50 -3.74
C VAL A 85 2.94 -2.67 -3.39
N CYS A 86 3.16 -3.81 -4.03
CA CYS A 86 2.45 -5.06 -3.78
C CYS A 86 2.97 -5.73 -2.50
N VAL A 87 2.09 -5.94 -1.52
CA VAL A 87 2.43 -6.70 -0.31
C VAL A 87 1.93 -8.15 -0.34
N GLY A 88 1.19 -8.53 -1.39
CA GLY A 88 0.80 -9.92 -1.60
C GLY A 88 -0.68 -10.22 -1.62
N GLY A 89 -1.02 -11.50 -1.64
CA GLY A 89 -2.37 -12.04 -1.63
C GLY A 89 -3.00 -12.13 -0.24
N ALA A 90 -2.37 -11.56 0.78
CA ALA A 90 -2.95 -11.44 2.13
C ALA A 90 -2.96 -9.98 2.59
N ALA A 91 -3.92 -9.63 3.43
CA ALA A 91 -3.97 -8.32 4.06
C ALA A 91 -2.70 -8.10 4.89
N PHE A 92 -2.09 -6.94 4.70
CA PHE A 92 -0.91 -6.57 5.48
C PHE A 92 -1.24 -6.58 6.98
N ARG A 93 -0.37 -7.18 7.77
CA ARG A 93 -0.46 -7.27 9.22
C ARG A 93 0.84 -6.78 9.86
N GLY A 94 0.89 -5.49 10.15
CA GLY A 94 1.98 -4.96 10.97
C GLY A 94 1.97 -5.58 12.37
N GLY A 95 3.08 -6.24 12.75
CA GLY A 95 3.29 -6.73 14.12
C GLY A 95 2.56 -8.00 14.55
N VAL A 96 1.79 -8.65 13.68
CA VAL A 96 1.15 -9.95 13.98
C VAL A 96 1.84 -11.04 13.18
N VAL A 97 2.18 -12.15 13.83
CA VAL A 97 2.77 -13.32 13.18
C VAL A 97 1.73 -13.95 12.26
N TRP A 98 1.91 -13.74 10.95
CA TRP A 98 1.25 -14.51 9.92
C TRP A 98 2.13 -15.71 9.61
N ASN A 99 1.65 -16.91 9.91
CA ASN A 99 2.45 -18.13 9.76
C ASN A 99 2.47 -18.66 8.32
N ASP A 100 1.49 -18.27 7.52
CA ASP A 100 1.43 -18.65 6.12
C ASP A 100 2.06 -17.55 5.26
N ARG A 101 3.23 -17.82 4.72
CA ARG A 101 3.98 -16.91 3.85
C ARG A 101 3.81 -17.22 2.37
N SER A 102 2.96 -18.17 2.03
CA SER A 102 2.67 -18.50 0.63
C SER A 102 2.07 -17.33 -0.13
N LEU A 103 1.33 -16.46 0.57
CA LEU A 103 0.70 -15.27 -0.01
C LEU A 103 1.54 -13.99 0.09
N ASP A 104 2.76 -14.05 0.62
CA ASP A 104 3.63 -12.86 0.73
C ASP A 104 4.05 -12.35 -0.65
N GLY A 105 3.83 -11.06 -0.91
CA GLY A 105 4.40 -10.35 -2.05
C GLY A 105 5.86 -9.94 -1.83
N ILE A 106 6.44 -9.24 -2.80
CA ILE A 106 7.84 -8.81 -2.75
C ILE A 106 8.08 -7.78 -1.65
N PHE A 107 7.09 -6.92 -1.40
CA PHE A 107 7.16 -5.88 -0.37
C PHE A 107 6.47 -6.28 0.94
N ALA A 108 6.08 -7.55 1.08
CA ALA A 108 5.62 -8.04 2.37
C ALA A 108 6.74 -7.86 3.42
N MET A 109 6.38 -7.31 4.56
CA MET A 109 7.33 -7.16 5.66
C MET A 109 7.39 -8.46 6.46
N PRO A 110 8.47 -9.24 6.36
CA PRO A 110 8.63 -10.39 7.24
C PRO A 110 8.67 -9.89 8.69
N ASN A 111 8.01 -10.60 9.59
CA ASN A 111 8.18 -10.35 11.02
C ASN A 111 9.52 -10.98 11.44
N PRO A 112 10.59 -10.19 11.57
CA PRO A 112 11.89 -10.77 11.95
C PRO A 112 11.84 -11.22 13.41
N PRO A 113 12.61 -12.21 13.80
CA PRO A 113 12.84 -12.50 15.21
C PRO A 113 13.27 -11.25 15.96
N ALA A 114 12.91 -11.14 17.23
CA ALA A 114 13.31 -10.01 18.07
C ALA A 114 14.83 -9.80 18.00
N GLY A 115 15.26 -8.58 17.70
CA GLY A 115 16.68 -8.22 17.57
C GLY A 115 17.28 -8.42 16.18
N SER A 116 16.51 -8.90 15.20
CA SER A 116 16.96 -9.04 13.80
C SER A 116 16.65 -7.78 12.99
N VAL A 117 17.49 -7.52 11.97
CA VAL A 117 17.27 -6.44 11.00
C VAL A 117 16.24 -6.91 9.96
N LEU A 118 15.26 -6.06 9.64
CA LEU A 118 14.37 -6.28 8.51
C LEU A 118 15.18 -6.33 7.22
N GLN A 119 15.14 -7.46 6.53
CA GLN A 119 15.74 -7.61 5.20
C GLN A 119 14.64 -7.75 4.17
N GLY A 120 14.74 -6.99 3.08
CA GLY A 120 13.90 -7.18 1.91
C GLY A 120 14.19 -8.52 1.23
N TYR A 121 13.27 -8.97 0.40
CA TYR A 121 13.45 -10.18 -0.40
C TYR A 121 14.44 -9.92 -1.56
N LYS A 122 15.27 -10.92 -1.84
CA LYS A 122 16.14 -10.92 -3.03
C LYS A 122 15.35 -11.37 -4.25
N ILE A 123 15.74 -10.94 -5.44
CA ILE A 123 15.14 -11.38 -6.72
C ILE A 123 15.12 -12.91 -6.83
N SER A 124 16.18 -13.59 -6.35
CA SER A 124 16.26 -15.07 -6.32
C SER A 124 15.23 -15.75 -5.40
N GLN A 125 14.50 -15.00 -4.61
CA GLN A 125 13.42 -15.49 -3.75
C GLN A 125 12.03 -15.30 -4.36
N ILE A 126 11.96 -14.84 -5.62
CA ILE A 126 10.75 -14.80 -6.43
C ILE A 126 10.63 -16.14 -7.15
N ALA A 127 10.08 -17.13 -6.45
CA ALA A 127 10.05 -18.51 -6.94
C ALA A 127 8.99 -18.72 -8.02
N ASP A 128 7.92 -17.93 -8.03
CA ASP A 128 6.82 -18.02 -9.02
C ASP A 128 7.19 -17.43 -10.38
N GLY A 129 8.35 -16.75 -10.44
CA GLY A 129 8.87 -16.11 -11.64
C GLY A 129 8.61 -14.62 -11.69
N THR A 130 9.61 -13.86 -12.14
CA THR A 130 9.58 -12.39 -12.16
C THR A 130 8.50 -11.83 -13.08
N SER A 131 8.16 -12.52 -14.16
CA SER A 131 7.09 -12.13 -15.09
C SER A 131 5.67 -12.42 -14.57
N LYS A 132 5.55 -13.14 -13.46
CA LYS A 132 4.25 -13.51 -12.86
C LYS A 132 4.00 -12.84 -11.51
N THR A 133 4.97 -12.13 -10.98
CA THR A 133 4.87 -11.51 -9.64
C THR A 133 4.76 -10.00 -9.73
N ALA A 134 3.68 -9.45 -9.19
CA ALA A 134 3.42 -8.01 -9.18
C ALA A 134 4.37 -7.26 -8.23
N LEU A 135 4.85 -6.10 -8.69
CA LEU A 135 5.66 -5.15 -7.91
C LEU A 135 4.86 -3.94 -7.47
N PHE A 136 4.30 -3.21 -8.44
CA PHE A 136 3.54 -1.99 -8.20
C PHE A 136 2.22 -2.05 -8.96
N SER A 137 1.25 -1.28 -8.49
CA SER A 137 0.04 -0.99 -9.27
C SER A 137 -0.42 0.44 -9.05
N GLU A 138 -1.27 0.88 -9.95
CA GLU A 138 -2.05 2.10 -9.77
C GLU A 138 -3.04 1.93 -8.60
N VAL A 139 -3.20 3.00 -7.81
CA VAL A 139 -4.24 3.14 -6.80
C VAL A 139 -4.78 4.56 -6.86
N MET A 140 -6.10 4.70 -6.93
CA MET A 140 -6.77 6.00 -6.85
C MET A 140 -6.51 6.65 -5.49
N ARG A 141 -6.20 7.95 -5.50
CA ARG A 141 -5.91 8.70 -4.28
C ARG A 141 -7.17 9.06 -3.51
N GLY A 142 -7.05 9.19 -2.20
CA GLY A 142 -8.13 9.61 -1.32
C GLY A 142 -8.60 11.05 -1.57
N ALA A 143 -9.85 11.32 -1.23
CA ALA A 143 -10.46 12.63 -1.36
C ALA A 143 -10.01 13.61 -0.26
N ALA A 144 -10.22 14.90 -0.51
CA ALA A 144 -9.83 15.96 0.40
C ALA A 144 -10.69 16.08 1.67
N ALA A 145 -11.97 15.70 1.62
CA ALA A 145 -12.89 15.86 2.73
C ALA A 145 -12.90 14.63 3.65
N PHE A 146 -12.70 14.84 4.93
CA PHE A 146 -12.86 13.81 5.96
C PHE A 146 -14.34 13.40 6.05
N ASN A 147 -14.59 12.11 6.29
CA ASN A 147 -15.95 11.56 6.37
C ASN A 147 -16.77 11.63 5.07
N ASP A 148 -16.13 11.86 3.93
CA ASP A 148 -16.82 11.83 2.64
C ASP A 148 -16.88 10.41 2.10
N THR A 149 -18.02 9.75 2.24
CA THR A 149 -18.30 8.42 1.69
C THR A 149 -18.77 8.46 0.23
N SER A 150 -18.90 9.65 -0.35
CA SER A 150 -19.36 9.83 -1.74
C SER A 150 -18.28 9.55 -2.77
N THR A 151 -17.00 9.48 -2.37
CA THR A 151 -15.87 9.30 -3.27
C THR A 151 -15.36 7.85 -3.28
N VAL A 152 -14.85 7.42 -4.43
CA VAL A 152 -14.31 6.06 -4.64
C VAL A 152 -13.05 5.78 -3.84
N HIS A 153 -12.37 6.82 -3.39
CA HIS A 153 -11.07 6.71 -2.69
C HIS A 153 -11.20 6.56 -1.19
N THR A 154 -12.44 6.61 -0.70
CA THR A 154 -12.70 6.49 0.73
C THR A 154 -12.33 5.10 1.22
N THR A 155 -11.61 5.04 2.34
CA THR A 155 -11.28 3.80 3.02
C THR A 155 -12.09 3.70 4.29
N ALA A 156 -12.92 2.67 4.38
CA ALA A 156 -13.65 2.35 5.61
C ALA A 156 -12.80 1.45 6.51
N PHE A 157 -12.83 1.69 7.81
CA PHE A 157 -12.07 0.93 8.78
C PHE A 157 -12.94 -0.08 9.52
N ASN A 158 -12.36 -1.26 9.71
CA ASN A 158 -12.88 -2.22 10.64
C ASN A 158 -12.40 -1.87 12.06
N THR A 159 -13.31 -1.64 12.99
CA THR A 159 -13.02 -1.42 14.40
C THR A 159 -12.60 -2.69 15.12
N GLY A 160 -12.84 -3.87 14.53
CA GLY A 160 -12.42 -5.17 15.05
C GLY A 160 -10.96 -5.50 14.68
N SER A 161 -10.18 -5.92 15.66
CA SER A 161 -8.77 -6.30 15.43
C SER A 161 -8.60 -7.75 14.96
N THR A 162 -9.65 -8.56 15.01
CA THR A 162 -9.57 -10.02 14.78
C THR A 162 -10.36 -10.40 13.54
N LEU A 163 -9.65 -10.53 12.41
CA LEU A 163 -10.21 -11.15 11.21
C LEU A 163 -9.85 -12.63 11.17
N ALA A 164 -10.79 -13.48 10.73
CA ALA A 164 -10.51 -14.88 10.45
C ALA A 164 -9.48 -15.02 9.31
N ALA A 165 -8.75 -16.13 9.26
CA ALA A 165 -7.73 -16.38 8.24
C ALA A 165 -8.26 -16.18 6.81
N ARG A 166 -9.48 -16.66 6.51
CA ARG A 166 -10.15 -16.46 5.23
C ARG A 166 -10.31 -14.96 4.90
N GLN A 167 -10.71 -14.15 5.88
CA GLN A 167 -10.91 -12.71 5.69
C GLN A 167 -9.61 -11.96 5.45
N LEU A 168 -8.49 -12.48 5.93
CA LEU A 168 -7.17 -11.89 5.65
C LEU A 168 -6.71 -12.15 4.22
N ALA A 169 -7.13 -13.25 3.62
CA ALA A 169 -6.82 -13.60 2.25
C ALA A 169 -7.87 -13.09 1.24
N ASP A 170 -9.11 -12.89 1.67
CA ASP A 170 -10.22 -12.46 0.80
C ASP A 170 -11.00 -11.30 1.42
N GLY A 171 -10.64 -10.10 1.02
CA GLY A 171 -11.29 -8.85 1.47
C GLY A 171 -12.76 -8.75 1.04
N ARG A 172 -13.17 -9.50 0.01
CA ARG A 172 -14.56 -9.55 -0.45
C ARG A 172 -15.51 -10.15 0.59
N THR A 173 -14.97 -10.84 1.60
CA THR A 173 -15.72 -11.43 2.71
C THR A 173 -15.74 -10.55 3.96
N VAL A 174 -15.08 -9.40 3.94
CA VAL A 174 -15.01 -8.45 5.05
C VAL A 174 -16.15 -7.44 4.93
N ALA A 175 -16.99 -7.36 5.96
CA ALA A 175 -18.20 -6.52 5.93
C ALA A 175 -17.90 -5.05 5.65
N GLN A 176 -16.78 -4.53 6.17
CA GLN A 176 -16.36 -3.15 5.98
C GLN A 176 -15.82 -2.84 4.57
N CYS A 177 -15.48 -3.86 3.78
CA CYS A 177 -15.14 -3.69 2.36
C CYS A 177 -16.37 -3.79 1.44
N LEU A 178 -17.55 -4.11 1.98
CA LEU A 178 -18.80 -4.29 1.24
C LEU A 178 -19.64 -3.01 1.22
N PRO A 179 -20.65 -2.93 0.35
CA PRO A 179 -21.67 -1.89 0.43
C PRO A 179 -22.30 -1.82 1.81
N ASN A 180 -22.68 -0.62 2.24
CA ASN A 180 -23.27 -0.34 3.57
C ASN A 180 -22.30 -0.40 4.75
N ALA A 181 -20.99 -0.34 4.54
CA ALA A 181 -20.07 -0.09 5.62
C ALA A 181 -20.42 1.21 6.35
N THR A 182 -20.53 1.16 7.67
CA THR A 182 -20.91 2.30 8.52
C THR A 182 -19.73 2.92 9.26
N GLU A 183 -18.55 2.37 9.04
CA GLU A 183 -17.32 2.77 9.70
C GLU A 183 -16.86 4.16 9.24
N THR A 184 -16.12 4.85 10.09
CA THR A 184 -15.56 6.16 9.74
C THR A 184 -14.53 6.03 8.62
N PRO A 185 -14.72 6.72 7.49
CA PRO A 185 -13.81 6.64 6.36
C PRO A 185 -12.49 7.34 6.65
N ILE A 186 -11.41 6.83 6.08
CA ILE A 186 -10.09 7.47 6.10
C ILE A 186 -9.64 7.80 4.68
N GLN A 187 -9.05 8.98 4.54
CA GLN A 187 -8.72 9.60 3.26
C GLN A 187 -7.22 9.81 3.06
N TYR A 188 -6.41 8.94 3.67
CA TYR A 188 -4.96 9.03 3.53
C TYR A 188 -4.42 8.31 2.28
N THR A 189 -5.27 7.60 1.54
CA THR A 189 -4.85 6.81 0.38
C THR A 189 -4.07 7.66 -0.60
N GLY A 190 -2.78 7.36 -0.80
CA GLY A 190 -1.90 8.07 -1.70
C GLY A 190 -1.58 9.52 -1.35
N GLN A 191 -1.90 10.01 -0.16
CA GLN A 191 -1.75 11.42 0.22
C GLN A 191 -0.41 11.78 0.90
N GLN A 192 0.42 10.78 1.21
CA GLN A 192 1.74 10.96 1.82
C GLN A 192 2.68 9.85 1.36
N TYR A 193 3.27 9.94 0.14
CA TYR A 193 4.08 8.87 -0.44
C TYR A 193 5.25 8.42 0.45
N PHE A 194 5.74 9.30 1.32
CA PHE A 194 6.90 9.07 2.18
C PHE A 194 6.58 8.30 3.47
N ARG A 195 5.30 8.15 3.82
CA ARG A 195 4.85 7.72 5.13
C ARG A 195 4.63 6.21 5.23
N GLY A 196 5.61 5.48 5.77
CA GLY A 196 5.59 4.03 5.87
C GLY A 196 4.90 3.46 7.12
N ASP A 197 4.51 4.31 8.09
CA ASP A 197 3.73 3.88 9.26
C ASP A 197 2.23 3.71 8.95
N LEU A 198 1.80 4.10 7.75
CA LEU A 198 0.42 4.06 7.34
C LEU A 198 0.28 3.29 6.03
N THR A 199 -0.23 2.07 6.09
CA THR A 199 -0.35 1.16 4.93
C THR A 199 -1.09 1.77 3.75
N TYR A 200 -2.11 2.59 4.01
CA TYR A 200 -2.95 3.23 3.00
C TYR A 200 -2.25 4.27 2.13
N THR A 201 -1.03 4.65 2.45
CA THR A 201 -0.30 5.68 1.71
C THR A 201 0.57 5.13 0.60
N PHE A 202 0.93 3.84 0.65
CA PHE A 202 1.94 3.30 -0.27
C PHE A 202 1.82 1.80 -0.61
N MET A 203 0.92 1.03 0.04
CA MET A 203 0.76 -0.41 -0.18
C MET A 203 -0.60 -0.76 -0.78
N TYR A 204 -0.64 -1.78 -1.64
CA TYR A 204 -1.88 -2.44 -2.06
C TYR A 204 -1.76 -3.96 -1.91
N THR A 205 -2.91 -4.64 -1.96
CA THR A 205 -3.03 -6.08 -1.76
C THR A 205 -3.80 -6.75 -2.88
N HIS A 206 -3.53 -8.02 -3.13
CA HIS A 206 -4.31 -8.84 -4.05
C HIS A 206 -5.48 -9.57 -3.35
N THR A 207 -5.98 -9.00 -2.26
CA THR A 207 -7.13 -9.50 -1.51
C THR A 207 -8.48 -8.96 -1.98
N LEU A 208 -8.45 -7.99 -2.89
CA LEU A 208 -9.60 -7.39 -3.55
C LEU A 208 -9.33 -7.32 -5.06
N PRO A 209 -10.33 -7.57 -5.93
CA PRO A 209 -10.16 -7.40 -7.37
C PRO A 209 -9.76 -5.96 -7.74
N PRO A 210 -9.15 -5.73 -8.90
CA PRO A 210 -8.90 -4.37 -9.38
C PRO A 210 -10.21 -3.55 -9.42
N ASN A 211 -10.11 -2.26 -9.14
CA ASN A 211 -11.23 -1.31 -9.09
C ASN A 211 -12.38 -1.72 -8.15
N TRP A 212 -12.12 -2.57 -7.15
CA TRP A 212 -13.13 -2.95 -6.15
C TRP A 212 -13.81 -1.74 -5.52
N ASN A 213 -13.05 -0.71 -5.22
CA ASN A 213 -13.51 0.54 -4.64
C ASN A 213 -13.95 1.57 -5.69
N ALA A 214 -14.00 1.22 -6.98
CA ALA A 214 -14.48 2.11 -8.02
C ALA A 214 -15.97 2.39 -7.86
N ARG A 215 -16.35 3.66 -8.00
CA ARG A 215 -17.72 4.09 -7.85
C ARG A 215 -18.59 3.63 -9.02
N THR A 216 -19.59 2.83 -8.72
CA THR A 216 -20.61 2.42 -9.66
C THR A 216 -21.95 3.06 -9.31
N GLY A 217 -22.14 4.33 -9.63
CA GLY A 217 -23.44 4.99 -9.43
C GLY A 217 -23.76 5.36 -7.97
N ALA A 218 -25.02 5.23 -7.55
CA ALA A 218 -25.49 5.64 -6.24
C ALA A 218 -24.91 4.78 -5.10
N SER A 219 -24.74 5.38 -3.95
CA SER A 219 -24.00 4.89 -2.77
C SER A 219 -24.32 3.48 -2.27
N ALA A 220 -25.49 2.93 -2.56
CA ALA A 220 -25.93 1.63 -2.05
C ALA A 220 -25.10 0.43 -2.57
N THR A 221 -24.37 0.59 -3.67
CA THR A 221 -23.52 -0.47 -4.26
C THR A 221 -22.03 -0.17 -4.12
N GLN A 222 -21.66 0.95 -3.49
CA GLN A 222 -20.29 1.34 -3.32
C GLN A 222 -19.55 0.32 -2.43
N LYS A 223 -18.44 -0.18 -2.93
CA LYS A 223 -17.50 -1.03 -2.19
C LYS A 223 -16.30 -0.18 -1.77
N TYR A 224 -15.56 -0.64 -0.78
CA TYR A 224 -14.50 0.14 -0.16
C TYR A 224 -13.21 -0.65 -0.04
N ASN A 225 -12.08 0.04 -0.05
CA ASN A 225 -10.90 -0.43 0.63
C ASN A 225 -11.19 -0.44 2.14
N CYS A 226 -10.72 -1.43 2.87
CA CYS A 226 -10.98 -1.52 4.30
C CYS A 226 -9.79 -2.02 5.10
N GLY A 227 -9.82 -1.81 6.42
CA GLY A 227 -8.75 -2.22 7.30
C GLY A 227 -9.01 -1.86 8.75
N THR A 228 -8.01 -2.03 9.59
CA THR A 228 -8.11 -1.72 11.02
C THR A 228 -7.54 -0.33 11.34
N THR A 229 -8.06 0.29 12.40
CA THR A 229 -7.56 1.58 12.90
C THR A 229 -6.12 1.51 13.40
N ALA A 230 -5.67 0.33 13.80
CA ALA A 230 -4.28 0.08 14.19
C ALA A 230 -3.34 -0.12 12.99
N PHE A 231 -3.86 0.04 11.75
CA PHE A 231 -3.12 -0.14 10.50
C PHE A 231 -2.42 -1.50 10.37
N SER A 232 -2.86 -2.49 11.16
CA SER A 232 -2.28 -3.83 11.19
C SER A 232 -2.84 -4.74 10.10
N VAL A 233 -4.02 -4.43 9.59
CA VAL A 233 -4.68 -5.12 8.48
C VAL A 233 -5.18 -4.09 7.49
N ALA A 234 -4.90 -4.30 6.21
CA ALA A 234 -5.38 -3.44 5.15
C ALA A 234 -5.69 -4.27 3.90
N HIS A 235 -6.88 -4.04 3.35
CA HIS A 235 -7.33 -4.52 2.05
C HIS A 235 -7.44 -3.31 1.14
N ILE A 236 -6.47 -3.15 0.26
CA ILE A 236 -6.38 -2.02 -0.66
C ILE A 236 -6.31 -2.57 -2.07
N ALA A 237 -7.33 -2.32 -2.86
CA ALA A 237 -7.40 -2.74 -4.25
C ALA A 237 -6.44 -1.93 -5.13
N ALA A 238 -5.86 -2.57 -6.13
CA ALA A 238 -5.39 -1.88 -7.32
C ALA A 238 -6.56 -1.10 -7.91
N SER A 239 -6.37 0.16 -8.29
CA SER A 239 -7.47 0.95 -8.82
C SER A 239 -6.99 2.11 -9.69
N SER A 240 -7.73 2.44 -10.75
CA SER A 240 -7.39 3.54 -11.63
C SER A 240 -8.63 4.18 -12.23
N TYR A 241 -8.44 5.37 -12.82
CA TYR A 241 -9.47 6.03 -13.63
C TYR A 241 -9.49 5.52 -15.08
N HIS A 242 -8.64 4.57 -15.44
CA HIS A 242 -8.68 3.93 -16.75
C HIS A 242 -9.86 2.96 -16.82
N PRO A 243 -10.67 2.98 -17.90
CA PRO A 243 -11.89 2.15 -17.96
C PRO A 243 -11.58 0.66 -17.93
N GLY A 244 -12.11 -0.07 -16.95
CA GLY A 244 -12.15 -1.53 -16.94
C GLY A 244 -10.93 -2.24 -16.35
N GLY A 245 -10.00 -1.55 -15.70
CA GLY A 245 -8.86 -2.20 -15.07
C GLY A 245 -7.83 -1.23 -14.51
N ALA A 246 -6.66 -1.73 -14.13
CA ALA A 246 -5.54 -0.98 -13.61
C ALA A 246 -4.21 -1.49 -14.20
N ASN A 247 -3.22 -0.61 -14.32
CA ASN A 247 -1.88 -1.00 -14.73
C ASN A 247 -1.12 -1.60 -13.55
N VAL A 248 -0.46 -2.73 -13.80
CA VAL A 248 0.36 -3.46 -12.85
C VAL A 248 1.76 -3.63 -13.41
N LEU A 249 2.77 -3.22 -12.67
CA LEU A 249 4.18 -3.45 -12.95
C LEU A 249 4.61 -4.77 -12.32
N PHE A 250 5.28 -5.62 -13.10
CA PHE A 250 5.81 -6.91 -12.69
C PHE A 250 7.29 -6.84 -12.32
N ALA A 251 7.78 -7.88 -11.66
CA ALA A 251 9.16 -7.95 -11.19
C ALA A 251 10.20 -8.06 -12.33
N ASP A 252 9.78 -8.40 -13.54
CA ASP A 252 10.60 -8.37 -14.77
C ASP A 252 10.59 -7.00 -15.47
N SER A 253 10.00 -5.97 -14.85
CA SER A 253 9.80 -4.63 -15.38
C SER A 253 8.77 -4.51 -16.51
N SER A 254 8.03 -5.56 -16.83
CA SER A 254 6.88 -5.46 -17.74
C SER A 254 5.69 -4.80 -17.06
N THR A 255 4.94 -4.00 -17.81
CA THR A 255 3.67 -3.43 -17.35
C THR A 255 2.52 -4.08 -18.11
N ARG A 256 1.51 -4.55 -17.38
CA ARG A 256 0.30 -5.15 -17.95
C ARG A 256 -0.93 -4.43 -17.43
N TYR A 257 -1.90 -4.25 -18.32
CA TYR A 257 -3.22 -3.79 -17.94
C TYR A 257 -4.06 -4.98 -17.47
N VAL A 258 -4.47 -4.98 -16.21
CA VAL A 258 -5.26 -6.07 -15.61
C VAL A 258 -6.72 -5.64 -15.52
N ASN A 259 -7.61 -6.44 -16.10
CA ASN A 259 -9.05 -6.18 -16.16
C ASN A 259 -9.73 -6.38 -14.79
N ASP A 260 -10.77 -5.61 -14.51
CA ASP A 260 -11.60 -5.69 -13.29
C ASP A 260 -12.22 -7.07 -13.07
N ASN A 261 -12.47 -7.80 -14.17
CA ASN A 261 -13.09 -9.13 -14.17
C ASN A 261 -12.06 -10.26 -14.17
N VAL A 262 -10.79 -9.97 -13.85
CA VAL A 262 -9.78 -11.02 -13.71
C VAL A 262 -10.26 -12.08 -12.72
N ASP A 263 -9.98 -13.35 -13.01
CA ASP A 263 -10.24 -14.43 -12.05
C ASP A 263 -9.51 -14.12 -10.73
N PHE A 264 -10.24 -14.25 -9.63
CA PHE A 264 -9.69 -13.83 -8.34
C PHE A 264 -8.54 -14.69 -7.86
N ASP A 265 -8.56 -15.99 -8.14
CA ASP A 265 -7.47 -16.90 -7.75
C ASP A 265 -6.22 -16.60 -8.57
N VAL A 266 -6.39 -16.27 -9.86
CA VAL A 266 -5.29 -15.77 -10.72
C VAL A 266 -4.75 -14.44 -10.19
N TRP A 267 -5.64 -13.52 -9.83
CA TRP A 267 -5.25 -12.22 -9.28
C TRP A 267 -4.47 -12.37 -7.97
N GLN A 268 -4.94 -13.24 -7.08
CA GLN A 268 -4.26 -13.50 -5.81
C GLN A 268 -2.90 -14.15 -5.99
N ALA A 269 -2.79 -15.12 -6.91
CA ALA A 269 -1.54 -15.79 -7.25
C ALA A 269 -0.47 -14.82 -7.76
N VAL A 270 -0.85 -13.88 -8.64
CA VAL A 270 0.06 -12.84 -9.16
C VAL A 270 0.59 -11.92 -8.05
N GLY A 271 -0.11 -11.79 -6.95
CA GLY A 271 0.34 -11.03 -5.77
C GLY A 271 1.44 -11.74 -4.99
N SER A 272 1.52 -13.07 -5.04
CA SER A 272 2.50 -13.84 -4.30
C SER A 272 3.86 -13.89 -5.03
N ARG A 273 4.94 -14.06 -4.26
CA ARG A 273 6.30 -14.24 -4.81
C ARG A 273 6.79 -15.68 -4.81
N ALA A 274 6.14 -16.55 -4.02
CA ALA A 274 6.55 -17.92 -3.78
C ALA A 274 5.38 -18.79 -3.29
N GLY A 275 4.20 -18.58 -3.83
CA GLY A 275 2.99 -19.36 -3.53
C GLY A 275 2.99 -20.73 -4.21
N GLY A 276 3.74 -20.87 -5.29
CA GLY A 276 3.87 -22.10 -6.05
C GLY A 276 2.67 -22.40 -6.96
N GLU A 277 1.83 -21.38 -7.22
CA GLU A 277 0.68 -21.50 -8.09
C GLU A 277 1.11 -21.59 -9.57
N SER A 278 0.43 -22.43 -10.33
CA SER A 278 0.62 -22.54 -11.78
C SER A 278 -0.18 -21.50 -12.58
N LEU A 279 -0.96 -20.66 -11.89
CA LEU A 279 -1.86 -19.67 -12.49
C LEU A 279 -1.08 -18.47 -13.05
N SER A 280 -1.57 -17.92 -14.16
CA SER A 280 -1.01 -16.71 -14.79
C SER A 280 -2.11 -15.85 -15.41
N LEU A 281 -1.78 -14.60 -15.74
CA LEU A 281 -2.67 -13.64 -16.41
C LEU A 281 -2.73 -13.83 -17.94
N ASP A 282 -2.12 -14.85 -18.48
CA ASP A 282 -2.03 -15.10 -19.94
C ASP A 282 -3.34 -15.65 -20.51
#